data_207fccfb2743c906b16dbcf125ef10bb
#
_entry.id   207fccfb2743c906b16dbcf125ef10bb
#
_cell.length_a   1.000
_cell.length_b   1.000
_cell.length_c   1.000
_cell.angle_alpha   90.00
_cell.angle_beta   90.00
_cell.angle_gamma   90.00
#
_symmetry.space_group_name_H-M   'P 1'
#
loop_
_entity.id
_entity.type
_entity.pdbx_description
1 polymer ?
#
loop_
_entity_poly.entity_id
_entity_poly.type
_entity_poly.pdbx_seq_one_letter_code
_entity_poly.pdbx_strand_id
1 'polypeptide(L)'
;MTPNSFAYIVFLVIGALIYHPLSQKAKKPFLLLLSIWFYAIGGVKFLPLLALTVAFNFFAAQKLERTERKRGLLTLVLVLNLGALGLFKYLGFFGELLGCTGVQLSLPQLALPIGISFYTFVICGYMIDVYRGREAERNFLDFALFTTFFPAILSGPIERSKSLLPQFKQLRRANADDVRFAAERLIEGTVKKVLLADNLAILVNTAYADPAQFSGLELAFAAVAYALQIYCDFSAYSDMAIGSARLFGITLMENFHAPYMAQSSKEFWHRWHISLSTWFRDYLYFPLGGSRKGKARTYINVLIVFALSGLWHGAAMKYVLWGLLFGVFQVIGGLLTPAKQRLCAALHIPWDAGWLQIIRVIITFGLSTFAWIFFRADSALQACAIIKRIVTAAGACFPLDLTHLGLTERALQVLAVSLIGLVLTDIIGDRFPLRKKLLETVWLRYAVWVILLAVTAVCGAYGTGFNPQEFVYFQF
;
A
#
# COMPACT_ATOMS: atom_id res chain seq x y z
N MET A 1 7.58 -15.38 -7.09
CA MET A 1 7.96 -14.46 -8.21
C MET A 1 7.47 -13.08 -7.81
N THR A 2 8.39 -12.14 -7.58
CA THR A 2 8.09 -10.77 -7.19
C THR A 2 8.02 -9.85 -8.41
N PRO A 3 7.20 -8.79 -8.42
CA PRO A 3 7.02 -7.91 -9.57
C PRO A 3 8.29 -7.24 -10.10
N ASN A 4 9.31 -7.06 -9.26
CA ASN A 4 10.62 -6.52 -9.63
C ASN A 4 11.61 -7.57 -10.14
N SER A 5 11.23 -8.86 -10.22
CA SER A 5 12.11 -9.93 -10.69
C SER A 5 12.14 -10.00 -12.23
N PHE A 6 13.29 -10.40 -12.78
CA PHE A 6 13.41 -10.68 -14.22
C PHE A 6 12.39 -11.74 -14.68
N ALA A 7 12.16 -12.78 -13.85
CA ALA A 7 11.15 -13.79 -14.12
C ALA A 7 9.74 -13.22 -14.28
N TYR A 8 9.39 -12.18 -13.51
CA TYR A 8 8.11 -11.49 -13.64
C TYR A 8 8.01 -10.70 -14.95
N ILE A 9 9.06 -10.02 -15.34
CA ILE A 9 9.08 -9.30 -16.63
C ILE A 9 8.91 -10.28 -17.80
N VAL A 10 9.63 -11.40 -17.78
CA VAL A 10 9.48 -12.46 -18.79
C VAL A 10 8.06 -13.02 -18.79
N PHE A 11 7.50 -13.31 -17.62
CA PHE A 11 6.11 -13.74 -17.46
C PHE A 11 5.11 -12.75 -18.08
N LEU A 12 5.27 -11.45 -17.81
CA LEU A 12 4.42 -10.39 -18.38
C LEU A 12 4.51 -10.31 -19.90
N VAL A 13 5.75 -10.28 -20.42
CA VAL A 13 5.98 -10.15 -21.88
C VAL A 13 5.41 -11.36 -22.61
N ILE A 14 5.72 -12.57 -22.18
CA ILE A 14 5.18 -13.81 -22.79
C ILE A 14 3.65 -13.84 -22.64
N GLY A 15 3.12 -13.52 -21.46
CA GLY A 15 1.69 -13.47 -21.22
C GLY A 15 0.98 -12.49 -22.15
N ALA A 16 1.53 -11.28 -22.34
CA ALA A 16 0.98 -10.27 -23.23
C ALA A 16 1.05 -10.71 -24.73
N LEU A 17 2.20 -11.26 -25.15
CA LEU A 17 2.38 -11.75 -26.52
C LEU A 17 1.38 -12.88 -26.89
N ILE A 18 1.08 -13.77 -25.95
CA ILE A 18 0.07 -14.82 -26.14
C ILE A 18 -1.36 -14.23 -26.10
N TYR A 19 -1.62 -13.30 -25.16
CA TYR A 19 -2.97 -12.76 -24.94
C TYR A 19 -3.52 -11.96 -26.13
N HIS A 20 -2.69 -11.12 -26.76
CA HIS A 20 -3.17 -10.18 -27.78
C HIS A 20 -3.71 -10.84 -29.05
N PRO A 21 -3.11 -11.92 -29.61
CA PRO A 21 -3.66 -12.62 -30.76
C PRO A 21 -4.88 -13.50 -30.45
N LEU A 22 -5.15 -13.82 -29.16
CA LEU A 22 -6.27 -14.66 -28.79
C LEU A 22 -7.63 -14.09 -29.21
N SER A 23 -8.55 -14.99 -29.54
CA SER A 23 -9.96 -14.65 -29.74
C SER A 23 -10.59 -14.13 -28.44
N GLN A 24 -11.64 -13.33 -28.55
CA GLN A 24 -12.33 -12.76 -27.36
C GLN A 24 -12.80 -13.84 -26.37
N LYS A 25 -13.21 -15.02 -26.88
CA LYS A 25 -13.63 -16.13 -26.02
C LYS A 25 -12.49 -16.76 -25.24
N ALA A 26 -11.27 -16.77 -25.80
CA ALA A 26 -10.09 -17.36 -25.17
C ALA A 26 -9.35 -16.40 -24.19
N LYS A 27 -9.51 -15.10 -24.34
CA LYS A 27 -8.81 -14.10 -23.50
C LYS A 27 -9.11 -14.26 -22.02
N LYS A 28 -10.38 -14.43 -21.67
CA LYS A 28 -10.82 -14.53 -20.27
C LYS A 28 -10.29 -15.79 -19.57
N PRO A 29 -10.47 -17.01 -20.12
CA PRO A 29 -9.86 -18.21 -19.55
C PRO A 29 -8.34 -18.11 -19.46
N PHE A 30 -7.68 -17.51 -20.46
CA PHE A 30 -6.23 -17.33 -20.45
C PHE A 30 -5.76 -16.43 -19.30
N LEU A 31 -6.42 -15.28 -19.08
CA LEU A 31 -6.09 -14.39 -17.95
C LEU A 31 -6.31 -15.07 -16.60
N LEU A 32 -7.37 -15.88 -16.48
CA LEU A 32 -7.60 -16.65 -15.25
C LEU A 32 -6.49 -17.69 -15.04
N LEU A 33 -6.12 -18.42 -16.09
CA LEU A 33 -5.02 -19.39 -16.03
C LEU A 33 -3.69 -18.71 -15.64
N LEU A 34 -3.39 -17.54 -16.22
CA LEU A 34 -2.21 -16.73 -15.91
C LEU A 34 -2.23 -16.29 -14.44
N SER A 35 -3.40 -15.91 -13.93
CA SER A 35 -3.56 -15.49 -12.52
C SER A 35 -3.39 -16.68 -11.55
N ILE A 36 -3.95 -17.85 -11.88
CA ILE A 36 -3.77 -19.08 -11.10
C ILE A 36 -2.30 -19.51 -11.11
N TRP A 37 -1.63 -19.47 -12.26
CA TRP A 37 -0.22 -19.79 -12.38
C TRP A 37 0.67 -18.86 -11.54
N PHE A 38 0.44 -17.55 -11.62
CA PHE A 38 1.15 -16.57 -10.81
C PHE A 38 0.98 -16.84 -9.30
N TYR A 39 -0.25 -17.13 -8.85
CA TYR A 39 -0.53 -17.46 -7.46
C TYR A 39 0.13 -18.77 -7.04
N ALA A 40 0.11 -19.80 -7.90
CA ALA A 40 0.71 -21.09 -7.63
C ALA A 40 2.22 -21.04 -7.37
N ILE A 41 2.94 -20.18 -8.11
CA ILE A 41 4.39 -19.97 -7.91
C ILE A 41 4.67 -19.44 -6.48
N GLY A 42 3.78 -18.58 -5.95
CA GLY A 42 3.93 -18.04 -4.60
C GLY A 42 3.44 -18.97 -3.48
N GLY A 43 2.52 -19.90 -3.78
CA GLY A 43 1.92 -20.73 -2.74
C GLY A 43 0.90 -21.75 -3.24
N VAL A 44 1.37 -22.76 -4.00
CA VAL A 44 0.51 -23.82 -4.57
C VAL A 44 -0.39 -24.50 -3.51
N LYS A 45 0.11 -24.67 -2.29
CA LYS A 45 -0.64 -25.27 -1.17
C LYS A 45 -1.90 -24.51 -0.77
N PHE A 46 -1.98 -23.23 -1.11
CA PHE A 46 -3.13 -22.36 -0.80
C PHE A 46 -4.15 -22.24 -1.95
N LEU A 47 -3.87 -22.82 -3.11
CA LEU A 47 -4.83 -22.83 -4.23
C LEU A 47 -6.19 -23.46 -3.88
N PRO A 48 -6.27 -24.58 -3.14
CA PRO A 48 -7.57 -25.15 -2.75
C PRO A 48 -8.39 -24.18 -1.88
N LEU A 49 -7.73 -23.47 -0.95
CA LEU A 49 -8.40 -22.47 -0.11
C LEU A 49 -8.93 -21.30 -0.96
N LEU A 50 -8.10 -20.79 -1.87
CA LEU A 50 -8.50 -19.71 -2.78
C LEU A 50 -9.67 -20.13 -3.66
N ALA A 51 -9.61 -21.32 -4.28
CA ALA A 51 -10.67 -21.85 -5.12
C ALA A 51 -11.98 -22.04 -4.35
N LEU A 52 -11.91 -22.59 -3.13
CA LEU A 52 -13.06 -22.74 -2.24
C LEU A 52 -13.66 -21.37 -1.87
N THR A 53 -12.81 -20.39 -1.52
CA THR A 53 -13.24 -19.03 -1.17
C THR A 53 -13.95 -18.37 -2.37
N VAL A 54 -13.41 -18.47 -3.58
CA VAL A 54 -14.02 -17.95 -4.80
C VAL A 54 -15.36 -18.60 -5.07
N ALA A 55 -15.41 -19.94 -5.06
CA ALA A 55 -16.65 -20.69 -5.35
C ALA A 55 -17.72 -20.39 -4.29
N PHE A 56 -17.39 -20.45 -3.01
CA PHE A 56 -18.31 -20.14 -1.90
C PHE A 56 -18.94 -18.75 -2.08
N ASN A 57 -18.12 -17.71 -2.28
CA ASN A 57 -18.62 -16.34 -2.37
C ASN A 57 -19.39 -16.06 -3.66
N PHE A 58 -19.08 -16.73 -4.77
CA PHE A 58 -19.85 -16.66 -6.00
C PHE A 58 -21.31 -17.13 -5.79
N PHE A 59 -21.49 -18.31 -5.20
CA PHE A 59 -22.82 -18.84 -4.95
C PHE A 59 -23.53 -18.07 -3.80
N ALA A 60 -22.80 -17.68 -2.76
CA ALA A 60 -23.33 -16.87 -1.66
C ALA A 60 -23.89 -15.53 -2.14
N ALA A 61 -23.21 -14.86 -3.09
CA ALA A 61 -23.66 -13.59 -3.66
C ALA A 61 -24.99 -13.74 -4.42
N GLN A 62 -25.14 -14.80 -5.22
CA GLN A 62 -26.37 -15.07 -5.95
C GLN A 62 -27.54 -15.39 -4.98
N LYS A 63 -27.25 -16.12 -3.89
CA LYS A 63 -28.24 -16.39 -2.84
C LYS A 63 -28.59 -15.12 -2.08
N LEU A 64 -27.61 -14.25 -1.79
CA LEU A 64 -27.79 -12.99 -1.08
C LEU A 64 -28.71 -12.03 -1.85
N GLU A 65 -28.59 -11.96 -3.15
CA GLU A 65 -29.45 -11.14 -4.00
C GLU A 65 -30.91 -11.54 -3.93
N ARG A 66 -31.19 -12.86 -3.87
CA ARG A 66 -32.53 -13.45 -3.97
C ARG A 66 -33.24 -13.65 -2.63
N THR A 67 -32.50 -13.70 -1.53
CA THR A 67 -33.06 -14.01 -0.21
C THR A 67 -33.75 -12.79 0.42
N GLU A 68 -34.82 -13.03 1.16
CA GLU A 68 -35.42 -11.99 2.02
C GLU A 68 -34.57 -11.72 3.26
N ARG A 69 -33.88 -12.74 3.80
CA ARG A 69 -33.01 -12.64 4.99
C ARG A 69 -31.61 -12.14 4.67
N LYS A 70 -31.51 -11.08 3.84
CA LYS A 70 -30.25 -10.53 3.35
C LYS A 70 -29.22 -10.22 4.43
N ARG A 71 -29.68 -9.59 5.55
CA ARG A 71 -28.78 -9.19 6.65
C ARG A 71 -28.12 -10.39 7.33
N GLY A 72 -28.90 -11.43 7.65
CA GLY A 72 -28.36 -12.64 8.29
C GLY A 72 -27.36 -13.37 7.40
N LEU A 73 -27.67 -13.51 6.11
CA LEU A 73 -26.77 -14.17 5.17
C LEU A 73 -25.50 -13.35 4.94
N LEU A 74 -25.59 -12.01 4.79
CA LEU A 74 -24.41 -11.15 4.70
C LEU A 74 -23.52 -11.30 5.94
N THR A 75 -24.12 -11.24 7.16
CA THR A 75 -23.35 -11.39 8.40
C THR A 75 -22.61 -12.73 8.43
N LEU A 76 -23.28 -13.83 8.08
CA LEU A 76 -22.65 -15.15 8.00
C LEU A 76 -21.47 -15.17 7.04
N VAL A 77 -21.66 -14.64 5.82
CA VAL A 77 -20.61 -14.61 4.80
C VAL A 77 -19.42 -13.76 5.24
N LEU A 78 -19.66 -12.58 5.82
CA LEU A 78 -18.61 -11.73 6.36
C LEU A 78 -17.86 -12.41 7.51
N VAL A 79 -18.58 -13.05 8.44
CA VAL A 79 -17.97 -13.80 9.55
C VAL A 79 -17.10 -14.93 9.05
N LEU A 80 -17.52 -15.68 8.03
CA LEU A 80 -16.72 -16.77 7.47
C LEU A 80 -15.45 -16.24 6.75
N ASN A 81 -15.55 -15.19 5.93
CA ASN A 81 -14.39 -14.63 5.25
C ASN A 81 -13.42 -13.94 6.22
N LEU A 82 -13.91 -13.10 7.12
CA LEU A 82 -13.07 -12.43 8.12
C LEU A 82 -12.58 -13.41 9.20
N GLY A 83 -13.35 -14.45 9.51
CA GLY A 83 -12.95 -15.54 10.40
C GLY A 83 -11.81 -16.37 9.82
N ALA A 84 -11.86 -16.68 8.50
CA ALA A 84 -10.74 -17.33 7.83
C ALA A 84 -9.47 -16.45 7.86
N LEU A 85 -9.60 -15.16 7.54
CA LEU A 85 -8.48 -14.21 7.69
C LEU A 85 -8.00 -14.18 9.15
N GLY A 86 -8.92 -14.15 10.11
CA GLY A 86 -8.63 -14.15 11.55
C GLY A 86 -7.85 -15.38 11.99
N LEU A 87 -8.26 -16.55 11.52
CA LEU A 87 -7.60 -17.82 11.85
C LEU A 87 -6.14 -17.84 11.36
N PHE A 88 -5.90 -17.47 10.12
CA PHE A 88 -4.56 -17.53 9.56
C PHE A 88 -3.64 -16.39 10.03
N LYS A 89 -4.17 -15.20 10.29
CA LYS A 89 -3.37 -14.00 10.59
C LYS A 89 -3.25 -13.70 12.08
N TYR A 90 -4.33 -13.90 12.87
CA TYR A 90 -4.39 -13.40 14.25
C TYR A 90 -4.39 -14.48 15.32
N LEU A 91 -4.39 -15.77 14.96
CA LEU A 91 -4.42 -16.85 15.94
C LEU A 91 -3.24 -16.77 16.92
N GLY A 92 -2.02 -16.56 16.41
CA GLY A 92 -0.82 -16.38 17.23
C GLY A 92 -0.91 -15.16 18.15
N PHE A 93 -1.35 -14.00 17.60
CA PHE A 93 -1.51 -12.77 18.38
C PHE A 93 -2.52 -12.90 19.52
N PHE A 94 -3.64 -13.57 19.29
CA PHE A 94 -4.59 -13.85 20.38
C PHE A 94 -4.00 -14.80 21.43
N GLY A 95 -3.17 -15.76 21.02
CA GLY A 95 -2.44 -16.65 21.94
C GLY A 95 -1.46 -15.87 22.82
N GLU A 96 -0.69 -14.94 22.24
CA GLU A 96 0.19 -14.05 22.99
C GLU A 96 -0.57 -13.15 23.96
N LEU A 97 -1.69 -12.58 23.52
CA LEU A 97 -2.52 -11.72 24.35
C LEU A 97 -3.12 -12.49 25.55
N LEU A 98 -3.56 -13.72 25.34
CA LEU A 98 -4.02 -14.60 26.42
C LEU A 98 -2.85 -15.02 27.34
N GLY A 99 -1.67 -15.22 26.80
CA GLY A 99 -0.46 -15.48 27.59
C GLY A 99 -0.15 -14.39 28.61
N CYS A 100 -0.42 -13.13 28.27
CA CYS A 100 -0.28 -12.00 29.21
C CYS A 100 -1.24 -12.09 30.42
N THR A 101 -2.34 -12.86 30.33
CA THR A 101 -3.27 -13.11 31.45
C THR A 101 -2.93 -14.37 32.26
N GLY A 102 -1.80 -15.03 31.96
CA GLY A 102 -1.35 -16.26 32.61
C GLY A 102 -1.89 -17.55 31.97
N VAL A 103 -2.69 -17.46 30.89
CA VAL A 103 -3.20 -18.64 30.16
C VAL A 103 -2.25 -18.97 29.01
N GLN A 104 -1.43 -20.01 29.16
CA GLN A 104 -0.57 -20.50 28.10
C GLN A 104 -1.33 -21.48 27.19
N LEU A 105 -1.61 -21.09 25.97
CA LEU A 105 -2.21 -21.93 24.92
C LEU A 105 -1.16 -22.23 23.86
N SER A 106 -0.84 -23.52 23.66
CA SER A 106 -0.04 -23.96 22.52
C SER A 106 -0.90 -23.94 21.26
N LEU A 107 -0.92 -22.81 20.54
CA LEU A 107 -1.68 -22.68 19.31
C LEU A 107 -0.81 -23.04 18.10
N PRO A 108 -1.37 -23.71 17.07
CA PRO A 108 -0.61 -24.04 15.86
C PRO A 108 -0.22 -22.76 15.11
N GLN A 109 1.05 -22.69 14.67
CA GLN A 109 1.50 -21.65 13.75
C GLN A 109 1.05 -21.99 12.34
N LEU A 110 0.01 -21.30 11.88
CA LEU A 110 -0.50 -21.45 10.52
C LEU A 110 0.27 -20.57 9.55
N ALA A 111 0.75 -21.16 8.45
CA ALA A 111 1.36 -20.37 7.39
C ALA A 111 0.31 -19.45 6.75
N LEU A 112 0.61 -18.17 6.63
CA LEU A 112 -0.30 -17.18 6.07
C LEU A 112 -0.48 -17.40 4.56
N PRO A 113 -1.72 -17.59 4.06
CA PRO A 113 -1.97 -17.66 2.62
C PRO A 113 -1.66 -16.32 1.95
N ILE A 114 -0.87 -16.38 0.89
CA ILE A 114 -0.46 -15.18 0.15
C ILE A 114 -1.69 -14.42 -0.36
N GLY A 115 -1.73 -13.10 -0.13
CA GLY A 115 -2.80 -12.23 -0.59
C GLY A 115 -4.13 -12.35 0.15
N ILE A 116 -4.25 -13.20 1.21
CA ILE A 116 -5.52 -13.42 1.92
C ILE A 116 -6.14 -12.12 2.43
N SER A 117 -5.36 -11.18 2.93
CA SER A 117 -5.85 -9.88 3.39
C SER A 117 -6.49 -9.06 2.27
N PHE A 118 -5.90 -9.11 1.06
CA PHE A 118 -6.36 -8.33 -0.09
C PHE A 118 -7.61 -8.94 -0.73
N TYR A 119 -7.58 -10.23 -1.10
CA TYR A 119 -8.75 -10.83 -1.73
C TYR A 119 -9.95 -10.93 -0.77
N THR A 120 -9.74 -11.07 0.54
CA THR A 120 -10.82 -11.01 1.53
C THR A 120 -11.51 -9.63 1.50
N PHE A 121 -10.75 -8.53 1.44
CA PHE A 121 -11.33 -7.19 1.35
C PHE A 121 -12.06 -6.95 0.02
N VAL A 122 -11.52 -7.42 -1.10
CA VAL A 122 -12.19 -7.38 -2.40
C VAL A 122 -13.54 -8.10 -2.34
N ILE A 123 -13.56 -9.32 -1.78
CA ILE A 123 -14.75 -10.15 -1.64
C ILE A 123 -15.76 -9.52 -0.66
N CYS A 124 -15.32 -9.10 0.53
CA CYS A 124 -16.21 -8.46 1.51
C CYS A 124 -16.86 -7.19 0.95
N GLY A 125 -16.08 -6.35 0.23
CA GLY A 125 -16.62 -5.18 -0.45
C GLY A 125 -17.68 -5.54 -1.49
N TYR A 126 -17.42 -6.55 -2.31
CA TYR A 126 -18.38 -7.05 -3.29
C TYR A 126 -19.68 -7.58 -2.62
N MET A 127 -19.58 -8.38 -1.55
CA MET A 127 -20.74 -8.91 -0.84
C MET A 127 -21.60 -7.79 -0.23
N ILE A 128 -20.97 -6.76 0.33
CA ILE A 128 -21.66 -5.57 0.84
C ILE A 128 -22.34 -4.79 -0.31
N ASP A 129 -21.70 -4.68 -1.48
CA ASP A 129 -22.29 -4.03 -2.64
C ASP A 129 -23.52 -4.78 -3.14
N VAL A 130 -23.49 -6.13 -3.18
CA VAL A 130 -24.66 -6.96 -3.52
C VAL A 130 -25.78 -6.78 -2.49
N TYR A 131 -25.44 -6.75 -1.21
CA TYR A 131 -26.43 -6.46 -0.15
C TYR A 131 -27.09 -5.09 -0.32
N ARG A 132 -26.35 -4.11 -0.82
CA ARG A 132 -26.82 -2.73 -1.09
C ARG A 132 -27.65 -2.60 -2.39
N GLY A 133 -27.88 -3.70 -3.08
CA GLY A 133 -28.74 -3.75 -4.27
C GLY A 133 -27.99 -3.84 -5.60
N ARG A 134 -26.66 -4.04 -5.60
CA ARG A 134 -25.95 -4.39 -6.81
C ARG A 134 -26.34 -5.82 -7.26
N GLU A 135 -26.49 -6.03 -8.55
CA GLU A 135 -26.68 -7.34 -9.12
C GLU A 135 -25.46 -8.25 -8.89
N ALA A 136 -25.69 -9.48 -8.46
CA ALA A 136 -24.66 -10.48 -8.31
C ALA A 136 -24.14 -10.95 -9.69
N GLU A 137 -22.83 -11.13 -9.81
CA GLU A 137 -22.22 -11.63 -11.03
C GLU A 137 -22.68 -13.05 -11.32
N ARG A 138 -23.11 -13.30 -12.56
CA ARG A 138 -23.64 -14.60 -13.01
C ARG A 138 -22.56 -15.46 -13.68
N ASN A 139 -21.52 -14.84 -14.20
CA ASN A 139 -20.43 -15.54 -14.86
C ASN A 139 -19.32 -15.86 -13.85
N PHE A 140 -19.11 -17.16 -13.61
CA PHE A 140 -18.09 -17.62 -12.68
C PHE A 140 -16.67 -17.17 -13.08
N LEU A 141 -16.35 -17.15 -14.38
CA LEU A 141 -15.02 -16.73 -14.85
C LEU A 141 -14.78 -15.24 -14.59
N ASP A 142 -15.81 -14.39 -14.72
CA ASP A 142 -15.68 -12.95 -14.43
C ASP A 142 -15.47 -12.71 -12.94
N PHE A 143 -16.20 -13.44 -12.09
CA PHE A 143 -16.04 -13.35 -10.65
C PHE A 143 -14.69 -13.92 -10.18
N ALA A 144 -14.26 -15.06 -10.73
CA ALA A 144 -12.96 -15.65 -10.43
C ALA A 144 -11.83 -14.70 -10.82
N LEU A 145 -11.87 -14.10 -12.02
CA LEU A 145 -10.90 -13.09 -12.44
C LEU A 145 -10.92 -11.87 -11.53
N PHE A 146 -12.10 -11.36 -11.16
CA PHE A 146 -12.22 -10.21 -10.27
C PHE A 146 -11.52 -10.44 -8.92
N THR A 147 -11.58 -11.66 -8.39
CA THR A 147 -11.01 -12.00 -7.09
C THR A 147 -9.56 -12.43 -7.15
N THR A 148 -9.09 -12.96 -8.30
CA THR A 148 -7.77 -13.58 -8.42
C THR A 148 -6.83 -12.87 -9.39
N PHE A 149 -7.22 -11.74 -9.97
CA PHE A 149 -6.45 -11.04 -11.00
C PHE A 149 -5.02 -10.76 -10.55
N PHE A 150 -4.04 -11.37 -11.23
CA PHE A 150 -2.66 -11.49 -10.75
C PHE A 150 -1.97 -10.15 -10.41
N PRO A 151 -2.20 -9.02 -11.12
CA PRO A 151 -1.56 -7.77 -10.73
C PRO A 151 -2.07 -7.21 -9.39
N ALA A 152 -3.32 -7.55 -9.00
CA ALA A 152 -3.97 -6.97 -7.83
C ALA A 152 -3.99 -7.90 -6.59
N ILE A 153 -3.96 -9.24 -6.79
CA ILE A 153 -4.29 -10.22 -5.74
C ILE A 153 -3.35 -10.20 -4.53
N LEU A 154 -2.06 -9.89 -4.69
CA LEU A 154 -1.10 -9.96 -3.58
C LEU A 154 -1.11 -8.69 -2.74
N SER A 155 -0.71 -7.55 -3.32
CA SER A 155 -0.62 -6.24 -2.67
C SER A 155 -0.96 -5.07 -3.61
N GLY A 156 -1.65 -5.37 -4.72
CA GLY A 156 -2.11 -4.36 -5.66
C GLY A 156 -3.25 -3.52 -5.10
N PRO A 157 -3.76 -2.55 -5.87
CA PRO A 157 -4.92 -1.77 -5.47
C PRO A 157 -6.13 -2.64 -5.14
N ILE A 158 -6.81 -2.35 -4.02
CA ILE A 158 -8.03 -3.06 -3.59
C ILE A 158 -9.20 -2.61 -4.45
N GLU A 159 -9.39 -3.29 -5.57
CA GLU A 159 -10.35 -2.93 -6.60
C GLU A 159 -11.81 -3.08 -6.18
N ARG A 160 -12.66 -2.28 -6.81
CA ARG A 160 -14.11 -2.35 -6.63
C ARG A 160 -14.76 -3.13 -7.77
N SER A 161 -15.75 -3.92 -7.42
CA SER A 161 -16.54 -4.68 -8.41
C SER A 161 -17.15 -3.79 -9.50
N LYS A 162 -17.58 -2.57 -9.13
CA LYS A 162 -18.15 -1.58 -10.08
C LYS A 162 -17.16 -1.09 -11.14
N SER A 163 -15.86 -1.12 -10.85
CA SER A 163 -14.79 -0.66 -11.74
C SER A 163 -14.20 -1.80 -12.55
N LEU A 164 -13.92 -2.95 -11.92
CA LEU A 164 -13.13 -4.01 -12.53
C LEU A 164 -13.98 -5.05 -13.28
N LEU A 165 -15.15 -5.47 -12.74
CA LEU A 165 -16.01 -6.46 -13.40
C LEU A 165 -16.47 -6.06 -14.83
N PRO A 166 -16.88 -4.80 -15.09
CA PRO A 166 -17.24 -4.38 -16.44
C PRO A 166 -16.10 -4.55 -17.45
N GLN A 167 -14.86 -4.35 -17.04
CA GLN A 167 -13.69 -4.50 -17.90
C GLN A 167 -13.44 -5.97 -18.26
N PHE A 168 -13.69 -6.91 -17.35
CA PHE A 168 -13.62 -8.34 -17.66
C PHE A 168 -14.76 -8.80 -18.58
N LYS A 169 -15.94 -8.19 -18.50
CA LYS A 169 -17.03 -8.49 -19.44
C LYS A 169 -16.70 -8.10 -20.88
N GLN A 170 -15.94 -7.03 -21.06
CA GLN A 170 -15.57 -6.46 -22.36
C GLN A 170 -14.05 -6.27 -22.46
N LEU A 171 -13.30 -7.39 -22.48
CA LEU A 171 -11.86 -7.35 -22.64
C LEU A 171 -11.47 -6.72 -23.98
N ARG A 172 -10.66 -5.68 -23.95
CA ARG A 172 -10.11 -5.02 -25.13
C ARG A 172 -8.65 -5.40 -25.38
N ARG A 173 -8.16 -5.14 -26.56
CA ARG A 173 -6.72 -5.18 -26.83
C ARG A 173 -6.08 -3.90 -26.29
N ALA A 174 -4.88 -4.02 -25.72
CA ALA A 174 -4.07 -2.85 -25.41
C ALA A 174 -3.66 -2.17 -26.74
N ASN A 175 -3.74 -0.85 -26.76
CA ASN A 175 -3.24 -0.04 -27.85
C ASN A 175 -1.81 0.45 -27.55
N ALA A 176 -1.19 1.20 -28.47
CA ALA A 176 0.16 1.73 -28.31
C ALA A 176 0.30 2.64 -27.08
N ASP A 177 -0.73 3.41 -26.75
CA ASP A 177 -0.72 4.27 -25.55
C ASP A 177 -0.80 3.47 -24.25
N ASP A 178 -1.54 2.35 -24.26
CA ASP A 178 -1.57 1.43 -23.10
C ASP A 178 -0.20 0.78 -22.87
N VAL A 179 0.47 0.35 -23.94
CA VAL A 179 1.82 -0.26 -23.85
C VAL A 179 2.84 0.78 -23.38
N ARG A 180 2.76 2.00 -23.91
CA ARG A 180 3.62 3.11 -23.47
C ARG A 180 3.42 3.41 -21.98
N PHE A 181 2.18 3.58 -21.54
CA PHE A 181 1.82 3.81 -20.15
C PHE A 181 2.30 2.67 -19.24
N ALA A 182 2.12 1.42 -19.69
CA ALA A 182 2.58 0.24 -18.96
C ALA A 182 4.11 0.24 -18.79
N ALA A 183 4.85 0.52 -19.85
CA ALA A 183 6.31 0.60 -19.81
C ALA A 183 6.78 1.71 -18.84
N GLU A 184 6.17 2.90 -18.90
CA GLU A 184 6.45 4.01 -18.00
C GLU A 184 6.26 3.61 -16.54
N ARG A 185 5.11 3.01 -16.20
CA ARG A 185 4.81 2.57 -14.82
C ARG A 185 5.73 1.43 -14.34
N LEU A 186 6.09 0.50 -15.21
CA LEU A 186 7.03 -0.59 -14.87
C LEU A 186 8.44 -0.05 -14.62
N ILE A 187 8.93 0.90 -15.43
CA ILE A 187 10.22 1.55 -15.24
C ILE A 187 10.21 2.34 -13.92
N GLU A 188 9.20 3.18 -13.69
CA GLU A 188 9.07 3.94 -12.45
C GLU A 188 9.03 3.06 -11.20
N GLY A 189 8.25 1.98 -11.26
CA GLY A 189 8.21 1.00 -10.18
C GLY A 189 9.56 0.32 -9.94
N THR A 190 10.29 -0.03 -11.01
CA THR A 190 11.63 -0.62 -10.90
C THR A 190 12.63 0.36 -10.27
N VAL A 191 12.64 1.61 -10.70
CA VAL A 191 13.49 2.67 -10.12
C VAL A 191 13.18 2.87 -8.64
N LYS A 192 11.91 3.04 -8.28
CA LYS A 192 11.49 3.20 -6.88
C LYS A 192 11.89 2.02 -6.02
N LYS A 193 11.75 0.78 -6.51
CA LYS A 193 12.10 -0.43 -5.75
C LYS A 193 13.61 -0.59 -5.64
N VAL A 194 14.30 -0.71 -6.76
CA VAL A 194 15.70 -1.17 -6.81
C VAL A 194 16.69 -0.06 -6.45
N LEU A 195 16.43 1.17 -6.91
CA LEU A 195 17.34 2.29 -6.68
C LEU A 195 17.06 3.02 -5.35
N LEU A 196 15.78 3.15 -4.95
CA LEU A 196 15.41 3.91 -3.76
C LEU A 196 15.10 3.01 -2.56
N ALA A 197 14.06 2.20 -2.64
CA ALA A 197 13.54 1.46 -1.48
C ALA A 197 14.56 0.46 -0.94
N ASP A 198 15.24 -0.30 -1.79
CA ASP A 198 16.21 -1.32 -1.36
C ASP A 198 17.48 -0.71 -0.77
N ASN A 199 17.97 0.42 -1.30
CA ASN A 199 19.09 1.16 -0.68
C ASN A 199 18.68 1.79 0.67
N LEU A 200 17.48 2.39 0.76
CA LEU A 200 16.95 2.90 2.03
C LEU A 200 16.77 1.77 3.06
N ALA A 201 16.41 0.57 2.61
CA ALA A 201 16.24 -0.60 3.48
C ALA A 201 17.55 -0.99 4.19
N ILE A 202 18.70 -0.84 3.54
CA ILE A 202 20.01 -1.11 4.15
C ILE A 202 20.20 -0.20 5.37
N LEU A 203 20.01 1.12 5.19
CA LEU A 203 20.14 2.10 6.27
C LEU A 203 19.18 1.81 7.43
N VAL A 204 17.92 1.58 7.09
CA VAL A 204 16.86 1.36 8.08
C VAL A 204 17.09 0.06 8.85
N ASN A 205 17.40 -1.04 8.15
CA ASN A 205 17.62 -2.33 8.79
C ASN A 205 18.83 -2.29 9.75
N THR A 206 19.90 -1.62 9.36
CA THR A 206 21.10 -1.43 10.22
C THR A 206 20.73 -0.68 11.49
N ALA A 207 20.04 0.47 11.37
CA ALA A 207 19.67 1.29 12.52
C ALA A 207 18.66 0.63 13.47
N TYR A 208 17.69 -0.10 12.92
CA TYR A 208 16.61 -0.73 13.71
C TYR A 208 17.00 -2.10 14.27
N ALA A 209 18.07 -2.74 13.77
CA ALA A 209 18.56 -4.02 14.31
C ALA A 209 19.10 -3.84 15.73
N ASP A 210 19.87 -2.78 15.99
CA ASP A 210 20.36 -2.44 17.33
C ASP A 210 20.37 -0.91 17.53
N PRO A 211 19.23 -0.31 17.89
CA PRO A 211 19.12 1.14 18.06
C PRO A 211 20.03 1.72 19.16
N ALA A 212 20.55 0.86 20.05
CA ALA A 212 21.41 1.31 21.13
C ALA A 212 22.80 1.78 20.66
N GLN A 213 23.25 1.29 19.49
CA GLN A 213 24.55 1.67 18.91
C GLN A 213 24.56 3.05 18.24
N PHE A 214 23.40 3.61 17.91
CA PHE A 214 23.27 4.83 17.12
C PHE A 214 22.88 6.03 17.96
N SER A 215 23.33 7.21 17.57
CA SER A 215 22.92 8.49 18.16
C SER A 215 21.44 8.80 17.87
N GLY A 216 20.86 9.74 18.62
CA GLY A 216 19.50 10.18 18.38
C GLY A 216 19.30 10.79 16.99
N LEU A 217 20.33 11.46 16.46
CA LEU A 217 20.28 12.08 15.13
C LEU A 217 20.30 11.03 14.01
N GLU A 218 21.13 9.98 14.12
CA GLU A 218 21.15 8.86 13.16
C GLU A 218 19.83 8.10 13.18
N LEU A 219 19.23 7.88 14.35
CA LEU A 219 17.91 7.26 14.47
C LEU A 219 16.79 8.15 13.91
N ALA A 220 16.87 9.47 14.07
CA ALA A 220 15.92 10.40 13.44
C ALA A 220 16.04 10.35 11.90
N PHE A 221 17.29 10.30 11.39
CA PHE A 221 17.53 10.12 9.98
C PHE A 221 16.99 8.77 9.48
N ALA A 222 17.22 7.67 10.21
CA ALA A 222 16.70 6.35 9.88
C ALA A 222 15.16 6.31 9.88
N ALA A 223 14.50 7.07 10.76
CA ALA A 223 13.04 7.20 10.76
C ALA A 223 12.53 7.93 9.50
N VAL A 224 13.22 8.99 9.06
CA VAL A 224 12.94 9.67 7.79
C VAL A 224 13.22 8.74 6.62
N ALA A 225 14.33 8.01 6.63
CA ALA A 225 14.67 7.03 5.61
C ALA A 225 13.60 5.95 5.49
N TYR A 226 13.04 5.47 6.62
CA TYR A 226 11.94 4.51 6.58
C TYR A 226 10.65 5.08 6.01
N ALA A 227 10.30 6.32 6.33
CA ALA A 227 9.14 6.97 5.73
C ALA A 227 9.26 7.03 4.18
N LEU A 228 10.45 7.34 3.67
CA LEU A 228 10.72 7.35 2.23
C LEU A 228 10.79 5.92 1.66
N GLN A 229 11.39 4.97 2.38
CA GLN A 229 11.45 3.57 1.99
C GLN A 229 10.07 2.96 1.78
N ILE A 230 9.18 3.06 2.77
CA ILE A 230 7.84 2.46 2.68
C ILE A 230 7.00 3.11 1.56
N TYR A 231 7.18 4.40 1.30
CA TYR A 231 6.55 5.07 0.16
C TYR A 231 7.08 4.56 -1.16
N CYS A 232 8.40 4.53 -1.35
CA CYS A 232 9.02 4.04 -2.56
C CYS A 232 8.67 2.58 -2.83
N ASP A 233 8.76 1.72 -1.82
CA ASP A 233 8.50 0.28 -1.91
C ASP A 233 7.06 -0.01 -2.30
N PHE A 234 6.09 0.57 -1.59
CA PHE A 234 4.69 0.27 -1.84
C PHE A 234 4.11 0.99 -3.06
N SER A 235 4.57 2.22 -3.36
CA SER A 235 4.19 2.87 -4.61
C SER A 235 4.80 2.16 -5.81
N ALA A 236 6.03 1.62 -5.70
CA ALA A 236 6.65 0.79 -6.72
C ALA A 236 5.80 -0.44 -7.06
N TYR A 237 5.35 -1.17 -6.04
CA TYR A 237 4.46 -2.30 -6.24
C TYR A 237 3.18 -1.90 -6.96
N SER A 238 2.54 -0.81 -6.52
CA SER A 238 1.32 -0.28 -7.14
C SER A 238 1.55 0.13 -8.60
N ASP A 239 2.67 0.79 -8.90
CA ASP A 239 3.05 1.16 -10.27
C ASP A 239 3.21 -0.07 -11.16
N MET A 240 3.91 -1.10 -10.66
CA MET A 240 4.10 -2.35 -11.40
C MET A 240 2.78 -3.08 -11.60
N ALA A 241 1.88 -3.11 -10.62
CA ALA A 241 0.56 -3.72 -10.74
C ALA A 241 -0.31 -3.01 -11.78
N ILE A 242 -0.35 -1.66 -11.74
CA ILE A 242 -1.10 -0.83 -12.69
C ILE A 242 -0.55 -0.98 -14.11
N GLY A 243 0.78 -0.93 -14.25
CA GLY A 243 1.45 -1.14 -15.54
C GLY A 243 1.19 -2.53 -16.12
N SER A 244 1.30 -3.57 -15.27
CA SER A 244 1.02 -4.96 -15.67
C SER A 244 -0.41 -5.15 -16.16
N ALA A 245 -1.40 -4.62 -15.45
CA ALA A 245 -2.80 -4.69 -15.85
C ALA A 245 -3.04 -3.96 -17.17
N ARG A 246 -2.38 -2.82 -17.38
CA ARG A 246 -2.53 -2.01 -18.59
C ARG A 246 -2.03 -2.72 -19.84
N LEU A 247 -1.01 -3.58 -19.74
CA LEU A 247 -0.56 -4.43 -20.85
C LEU A 247 -1.65 -5.38 -21.36
N PHE A 248 -2.63 -5.73 -20.53
CA PHE A 248 -3.80 -6.53 -20.92
C PHE A 248 -5.03 -5.68 -21.23
N GLY A 249 -4.89 -4.37 -21.36
CA GLY A 249 -5.97 -3.43 -21.62
C GLY A 249 -6.88 -3.16 -20.44
N ILE A 250 -6.45 -3.51 -19.21
CA ILE A 250 -7.20 -3.36 -17.95
C ILE A 250 -6.65 -2.17 -17.17
N THR A 251 -7.54 -1.35 -16.63
CA THR A 251 -7.20 -0.19 -15.82
C THR A 251 -7.47 -0.49 -14.36
N LEU A 252 -6.43 -0.40 -13.52
CA LEU A 252 -6.56 -0.42 -12.07
C LEU A 252 -6.57 1.02 -11.52
N MET A 253 -7.10 1.18 -10.31
CA MET A 253 -7.13 2.49 -9.63
C MET A 253 -5.76 2.89 -9.11
N GLU A 254 -5.51 4.20 -9.05
CA GLU A 254 -4.30 4.74 -8.42
C GLU A 254 -4.33 4.52 -6.91
N ASN A 255 -3.16 4.21 -6.36
CA ASN A 255 -3.01 3.93 -4.93
C ASN A 255 -2.23 5.04 -4.19
N PHE A 256 -1.47 5.84 -4.92
CA PHE A 256 -0.67 6.95 -4.38
C PHE A 256 -0.75 8.19 -5.25
N HIS A 257 -0.74 9.37 -4.59
CA HIS A 257 -0.68 10.66 -5.26
C HIS A 257 0.13 11.66 -4.43
N ALA A 258 1.46 11.65 -4.56
CA ALA A 258 2.39 12.51 -3.84
C ALA A 258 2.02 12.70 -2.35
N PRO A 259 1.94 11.62 -1.53
CA PRO A 259 1.34 11.67 -0.20
C PRO A 259 2.08 12.57 0.78
N TYR A 260 3.39 12.73 0.62
CA TYR A 260 4.20 13.58 1.50
C TYR A 260 4.11 15.07 1.15
N MET A 261 3.36 15.44 0.10
CA MET A 261 2.98 16.83 -0.16
C MET A 261 1.67 17.25 0.56
N ALA A 262 1.09 16.36 1.36
CA ALA A 262 -0.14 16.62 2.09
C ALA A 262 0.07 17.67 3.20
N GLN A 263 -0.89 18.58 3.34
CA GLN A 263 -0.89 19.66 4.34
C GLN A 263 -1.61 19.29 5.65
N SER A 264 -2.14 18.08 5.74
CA SER A 264 -2.82 17.55 6.93
C SER A 264 -2.85 16.02 6.92
N SER A 265 -2.98 15.40 8.10
CA SER A 265 -3.14 13.95 8.23
C SER A 265 -4.37 13.43 7.46
N LYS A 266 -5.44 14.22 7.37
CA LYS A 266 -6.62 13.86 6.57
C LYS A 266 -6.27 13.82 5.09
N GLU A 267 -5.59 14.83 4.56
CA GLU A 267 -5.17 14.89 3.17
C GLU A 267 -4.16 13.80 2.85
N PHE A 268 -3.23 13.48 3.78
CA PHE A 268 -2.29 12.40 3.64
C PHE A 268 -3.01 11.07 3.27
N TRP A 269 -4.07 10.71 3.97
CA TRP A 269 -4.85 9.50 3.71
C TRP A 269 -5.75 9.57 2.46
N HIS A 270 -5.96 10.73 1.88
CA HIS A 270 -6.54 10.87 0.54
C HIS A 270 -5.53 10.61 -0.57
N ARG A 271 -4.23 10.66 -0.26
CA ARG A 271 -3.10 10.51 -1.18
C ARG A 271 -2.30 9.22 -0.96
N TRP A 272 -2.43 8.60 0.22
CA TRP A 272 -1.76 7.36 0.64
C TRP A 272 -2.72 6.19 0.64
N HIS A 273 -2.31 5.05 0.00
CA HIS A 273 -3.06 3.80 -0.05
C HIS A 273 -4.57 4.05 -0.32
N ILE A 274 -4.84 4.78 -1.40
CA ILE A 274 -6.17 5.32 -1.74
C ILE A 274 -7.22 4.22 -1.80
N SER A 275 -6.86 3.05 -2.34
CA SER A 275 -7.75 1.91 -2.46
C SER A 275 -8.23 1.38 -1.10
N LEU A 276 -7.33 1.28 -0.11
CA LEU A 276 -7.64 0.87 1.26
C LEU A 276 -8.41 1.97 2.00
N SER A 277 -7.93 3.21 1.92
CA SER A 277 -8.55 4.37 2.60
C SER A 277 -10.00 4.57 2.16
N THR A 278 -10.25 4.44 0.86
CA THR A 278 -11.62 4.50 0.33
C THR A 278 -12.43 3.26 0.70
N TRP A 279 -11.80 2.07 0.82
CA TRP A 279 -12.48 0.85 1.27
C TRP A 279 -13.02 1.03 2.71
N PHE A 280 -12.16 1.44 3.64
CA PHE A 280 -12.56 1.70 5.02
C PHE A 280 -13.62 2.80 5.12
N ARG A 281 -13.51 3.86 4.32
CA ARG A 281 -14.53 4.92 4.26
C ARG A 281 -15.89 4.36 3.85
N ASP A 282 -15.95 3.58 2.76
CA ASP A 282 -17.20 3.17 2.12
C ASP A 282 -17.88 2.00 2.87
N TYR A 283 -17.08 1.09 3.44
CA TYR A 283 -17.59 -0.14 4.04
C TYR A 283 -17.52 -0.18 5.57
N LEU A 284 -16.84 0.76 6.21
CA LEU A 284 -16.79 0.83 7.68
C LEU A 284 -17.22 2.22 8.19
N TYR A 285 -16.60 3.31 7.75
CA TYR A 285 -16.89 4.64 8.29
C TYR A 285 -18.33 5.09 8.03
N PHE A 286 -18.83 4.95 6.80
CA PHE A 286 -20.19 5.32 6.46
C PHE A 286 -21.25 4.46 7.16
N PRO A 287 -21.13 3.13 7.25
CA PRO A 287 -22.03 2.30 8.05
C PRO A 287 -22.08 2.66 9.55
N LEU A 288 -20.96 3.09 10.14
CA LEU A 288 -20.91 3.59 11.54
C LEU A 288 -21.63 4.93 11.74
N GLY A 289 -22.13 5.53 10.65
CA GLY A 289 -22.85 6.82 10.64
C GLY A 289 -22.03 7.97 10.04
N GLY A 290 -20.75 7.76 9.73
CA GLY A 290 -19.89 8.79 9.14
C GLY A 290 -19.83 10.06 10.00
N SER A 291 -20.00 11.23 9.36
CA SER A 291 -20.04 12.54 10.03
C SER A 291 -21.46 13.05 10.37
N ARG A 292 -22.50 12.25 10.10
CA ARG A 292 -23.90 12.69 10.20
C ARG A 292 -24.43 12.79 11.63
N LYS A 293 -23.77 12.11 12.60
CA LYS A 293 -24.21 12.01 14.00
C LYS A 293 -23.45 12.94 14.96
N GLY A 294 -22.97 14.09 14.44
CA GLY A 294 -22.26 15.09 15.23
C GLY A 294 -20.74 14.86 15.34
N LYS A 295 -19.99 15.88 15.82
CA LYS A 295 -18.52 15.89 15.85
C LYS A 295 -17.92 14.77 16.73
N ALA A 296 -18.47 14.56 17.93
CA ALA A 296 -17.96 13.52 18.85
C ALA A 296 -18.05 12.12 18.22
N ARG A 297 -19.19 11.77 17.63
CA ARG A 297 -19.36 10.49 16.94
C ARG A 297 -18.45 10.37 15.72
N THR A 298 -18.23 11.44 14.98
CA THR A 298 -17.28 11.50 13.86
C THR A 298 -15.88 11.12 14.32
N TYR A 299 -15.41 11.69 15.43
CA TYR A 299 -14.07 11.42 15.96
C TYR A 299 -13.93 9.97 16.46
N ILE A 300 -14.95 9.44 17.16
CA ILE A 300 -14.97 8.05 17.56
C ILE A 300 -14.92 7.13 16.34
N ASN A 301 -15.72 7.39 15.30
CA ASN A 301 -15.69 6.62 14.06
C ASN A 301 -14.32 6.65 13.39
N VAL A 302 -13.63 7.78 13.37
CA VAL A 302 -12.26 7.92 12.85
C VAL A 302 -11.29 7.03 13.64
N LEU A 303 -11.32 7.09 14.97
CA LEU A 303 -10.44 6.28 15.82
C LEU A 303 -10.69 4.77 15.62
N ILE A 304 -11.95 4.34 15.53
CA ILE A 304 -12.31 2.93 15.25
C ILE A 304 -11.75 2.49 13.90
N VAL A 305 -11.95 3.30 12.86
CA VAL A 305 -11.47 3.00 11.50
C VAL A 305 -9.96 2.86 11.49
N PHE A 306 -9.22 3.78 12.13
CA PHE A 306 -7.78 3.73 12.17
C PHE A 306 -7.21 2.60 13.03
N ALA A 307 -7.85 2.28 14.16
CA ALA A 307 -7.47 1.13 14.98
C ALA A 307 -7.62 -0.19 14.19
N LEU A 308 -8.75 -0.36 13.48
CA LEU A 308 -9.00 -1.54 12.63
C LEU A 308 -8.09 -1.56 11.40
N SER A 309 -7.74 -0.40 10.83
CA SER A 309 -6.74 -0.31 9.77
C SER A 309 -5.36 -0.76 10.25
N GLY A 310 -4.96 -0.34 11.46
CA GLY A 310 -3.71 -0.80 12.07
C GLY A 310 -3.72 -2.32 12.28
N LEU A 311 -4.77 -2.86 12.85
CA LEU A 311 -4.93 -4.31 13.05
C LEU A 311 -4.86 -5.07 11.71
N TRP A 312 -5.47 -4.55 10.65
CA TRP A 312 -5.42 -5.17 9.32
C TRP A 312 -3.99 -5.28 8.77
N HIS A 313 -3.12 -4.30 9.05
CA HIS A 313 -1.73 -4.35 8.62
C HIS A 313 -0.93 -5.48 9.29
N GLY A 314 -1.15 -5.75 10.59
CA GLY A 314 -0.40 -6.81 11.24
C GLY A 314 -0.97 -7.22 12.60
N ALA A 315 -0.70 -8.46 12.96
CA ALA A 315 -1.12 -9.08 14.21
C ALA A 315 -0.15 -8.72 15.36
N ALA A 316 0.02 -7.41 15.63
CA ALA A 316 0.82 -6.93 16.75
C ALA A 316 0.31 -5.56 17.26
N MET A 317 0.49 -5.30 18.55
CA MET A 317 0.03 -4.07 19.19
C MET A 317 0.65 -2.81 18.56
N LYS A 318 1.88 -2.89 18.05
CA LYS A 318 2.56 -1.78 17.36
C LYS A 318 1.75 -1.21 16.19
N TYR A 319 1.06 -2.07 15.43
CA TYR A 319 0.24 -1.64 14.29
C TYR A 319 -1.07 -0.98 14.76
N VAL A 320 -1.68 -1.46 15.83
CA VAL A 320 -2.86 -0.83 16.42
C VAL A 320 -2.51 0.58 16.93
N LEU A 321 -1.37 0.72 17.61
CA LEU A 321 -0.87 2.01 18.08
C LEU A 321 -0.55 2.95 16.92
N TRP A 322 0.11 2.46 15.86
CA TRP A 322 0.34 3.22 14.64
C TRP A 322 -0.97 3.74 14.04
N GLY A 323 -1.97 2.89 13.89
CA GLY A 323 -3.27 3.31 13.39
C GLY A 323 -3.92 4.35 14.29
N LEU A 324 -3.98 4.12 15.62
CA LEU A 324 -4.54 5.07 16.57
C LEU A 324 -3.84 6.44 16.54
N LEU A 325 -2.51 6.48 16.37
CA LEU A 325 -1.77 7.74 16.21
C LEU A 325 -2.29 8.56 15.02
N PHE A 326 -2.46 7.94 13.85
CA PHE A 326 -3.04 8.64 12.70
C PHE A 326 -4.49 9.09 12.95
N GLY A 327 -5.29 8.27 13.63
CA GLY A 327 -6.62 8.66 14.07
C GLY A 327 -6.60 9.90 14.98
N VAL A 328 -5.71 9.91 15.97
CA VAL A 328 -5.51 11.04 16.90
C VAL A 328 -5.02 12.28 16.14
N PHE A 329 -4.07 12.15 15.22
CA PHE A 329 -3.62 13.29 14.39
C PHE A 329 -4.75 13.90 13.56
N GLN A 330 -5.66 13.09 13.02
CA GLN A 330 -6.83 13.60 12.32
C GLN A 330 -7.82 14.31 13.25
N VAL A 331 -8.08 13.77 14.43
CA VAL A 331 -8.98 14.36 15.42
C VAL A 331 -8.42 15.69 15.90
N ILE A 332 -7.16 15.72 16.35
CA ILE A 332 -6.48 16.94 16.81
C ILE A 332 -6.39 17.97 15.68
N GLY A 333 -6.01 17.56 14.49
CA GLY A 333 -5.96 18.43 13.31
C GLY A 333 -7.32 19.08 13.03
N GLY A 334 -8.40 18.29 13.09
CA GLY A 334 -9.77 18.78 12.90
C GLY A 334 -10.23 19.77 13.98
N LEU A 335 -9.86 19.50 15.24
CA LEU A 335 -10.16 20.38 16.37
C LEU A 335 -9.39 21.72 16.31
N LEU A 336 -8.11 21.67 15.91
CA LEU A 336 -7.24 22.85 15.86
C LEU A 336 -7.44 23.71 14.61
N THR A 337 -8.01 23.17 13.52
CA THR A 337 -8.17 23.93 12.25
C THR A 337 -8.92 25.23 12.41
N PRO A 338 -10.08 25.32 13.11
CA PRO A 338 -10.77 26.61 13.29
C PRO A 338 -9.96 27.62 14.08
N ALA A 339 -9.21 27.19 15.11
CA ALA A 339 -8.36 28.07 15.91
C ALA A 339 -7.18 28.61 15.07
N LYS A 340 -6.55 27.75 14.27
CA LYS A 340 -5.47 28.14 13.36
C LYS A 340 -5.96 29.14 12.30
N GLN A 341 -7.15 28.93 11.73
CA GLN A 341 -7.76 29.86 10.78
C GLN A 341 -8.05 31.24 11.40
N ARG A 342 -8.58 31.27 12.63
CA ARG A 342 -8.80 32.52 13.38
C ARG A 342 -7.48 33.26 13.66
N LEU A 343 -6.44 32.54 14.05
CA LEU A 343 -5.11 33.12 14.28
C LEU A 343 -4.53 33.72 12.99
N CYS A 344 -4.61 33.00 11.88
CA CYS A 344 -4.18 33.52 10.58
C CYS A 344 -4.94 34.78 10.20
N ALA A 345 -6.27 34.78 10.38
CA ALA A 345 -7.10 35.96 10.12
C ALA A 345 -6.73 37.16 11.01
N ALA A 346 -6.51 36.92 12.31
CA ALA A 346 -6.08 37.96 13.26
C ALA A 346 -4.70 38.56 12.92
N LEU A 347 -3.80 37.74 12.37
CA LEU A 347 -2.46 38.14 11.94
C LEU A 347 -2.43 38.64 10.48
N HIS A 348 -3.57 38.76 9.81
CA HIS A 348 -3.69 39.11 8.38
C HIS A 348 -2.86 38.22 7.44
N ILE A 349 -2.65 36.94 7.81
CA ILE A 349 -1.93 35.97 7.02
C ILE A 349 -2.95 35.20 6.16
N PRO A 350 -2.83 35.22 4.82
CA PRO A 350 -3.68 34.39 3.97
C PRO A 350 -3.52 32.90 4.31
N TRP A 351 -4.65 32.20 4.49
CA TRP A 351 -4.64 30.77 4.83
C TRP A 351 -3.92 29.93 3.78
N ASP A 352 -3.92 30.34 2.53
CA ASP A 352 -3.31 29.73 1.36
C ASP A 352 -1.90 30.26 1.03
N ALA A 353 -1.30 31.07 1.91
CA ALA A 353 0.06 31.57 1.73
C ALA A 353 1.04 30.41 1.50
N GLY A 354 1.88 30.50 0.47
CA GLY A 354 2.77 29.43 0.04
C GLY A 354 3.71 28.91 1.14
N TRP A 355 4.32 29.83 1.91
CA TRP A 355 5.19 29.45 3.03
C TRP A 355 4.43 28.71 4.15
N LEU A 356 3.15 29.07 4.40
CA LEU A 356 2.32 28.38 5.38
C LEU A 356 1.91 26.98 4.91
N GLN A 357 1.74 26.79 3.60
CA GLN A 357 1.53 25.47 3.01
C GLN A 357 2.77 24.59 3.20
N ILE A 358 4.00 25.13 2.99
CA ILE A 358 5.24 24.41 3.21
C ILE A 358 5.37 23.98 4.67
N ILE A 359 5.10 24.87 5.63
CA ILE A 359 5.12 24.52 7.07
C ILE A 359 4.12 23.38 7.37
N ARG A 360 2.90 23.43 6.82
CA ARG A 360 1.91 22.37 7.01
C ARG A 360 2.37 21.03 6.42
N VAL A 361 3.01 21.04 5.26
CA VAL A 361 3.61 19.86 4.65
C VAL A 361 4.69 19.27 5.56
N ILE A 362 5.63 20.10 6.04
CA ILE A 362 6.72 19.67 6.94
C ILE A 362 6.14 19.05 8.23
N ILE A 363 5.16 19.70 8.86
CA ILE A 363 4.52 19.19 10.08
C ILE A 363 3.82 17.85 9.78
N THR A 364 3.09 17.74 8.67
CA THR A 364 2.36 16.51 8.32
C THR A 364 3.34 15.37 8.02
N PHE A 365 4.43 15.66 7.31
CA PHE A 365 5.51 14.70 7.06
C PHE A 365 6.15 14.24 8.38
N GLY A 366 6.46 15.17 9.29
CA GLY A 366 7.04 14.85 10.60
C GLY A 366 6.12 13.96 11.46
N LEU A 367 4.81 14.27 11.51
CA LEU A 367 3.81 13.44 12.20
C LEU A 367 3.71 12.03 11.57
N SER A 368 3.73 11.95 10.25
CA SER A 368 3.71 10.67 9.55
C SER A 368 4.98 9.87 9.84
N THR A 369 6.15 10.50 9.78
CA THR A 369 7.45 9.89 10.12
C THR A 369 7.45 9.37 11.55
N PHE A 370 6.95 10.15 12.51
CA PHE A 370 6.81 9.72 13.91
C PHE A 370 5.94 8.45 14.04
N ALA A 371 4.80 8.41 13.34
CA ALA A 371 3.94 7.22 13.36
C ALA A 371 4.62 6.01 12.69
N TRP A 372 5.39 6.23 11.62
CA TRP A 372 6.12 5.16 10.93
C TRP A 372 7.17 4.48 11.81
N ILE A 373 7.68 5.11 12.88
CA ILE A 373 8.59 4.46 13.83
C ILE A 373 7.90 3.24 14.46
N PHE A 374 6.63 3.36 14.87
CA PHE A 374 5.86 2.24 15.42
C PHE A 374 5.61 1.12 14.39
N PHE A 375 5.43 1.49 13.14
CA PHE A 375 5.20 0.51 12.08
C PHE A 375 6.45 -0.34 11.82
N ARG A 376 7.65 0.30 11.78
CA ARG A 376 8.91 -0.37 11.47
C ARG A 376 9.49 -1.16 12.65
N ALA A 377 9.44 -0.61 13.84
CA ALA A 377 10.01 -1.23 15.03
C ALA A 377 9.51 -2.67 15.24
N ASP A 378 10.29 -3.52 15.86
CA ASP A 378 9.92 -4.91 16.13
C ASP A 378 8.82 -5.01 17.19
N SER A 379 8.78 -4.06 18.13
CA SER A 379 7.75 -3.95 19.16
C SER A 379 7.41 -2.49 19.48
N ALA A 380 6.28 -2.26 20.16
CA ALA A 380 5.90 -0.95 20.67
C ALA A 380 6.93 -0.41 21.67
N LEU A 381 7.56 -1.28 22.48
CA LEU A 381 8.60 -0.91 23.43
C LEU A 381 9.86 -0.43 22.71
N GLN A 382 10.29 -1.10 21.66
CA GLN A 382 11.42 -0.67 20.83
C GLN A 382 11.12 0.68 20.17
N ALA A 383 9.91 0.89 19.65
CA ALA A 383 9.51 2.19 19.11
C ALA A 383 9.64 3.30 20.14
N CYS A 384 9.15 3.09 21.36
CA CYS A 384 9.30 4.04 22.46
C CYS A 384 10.78 4.29 22.84
N ALA A 385 11.61 3.24 22.84
CA ALA A 385 13.05 3.37 23.12
C ALA A 385 13.77 4.20 22.05
N ILE A 386 13.45 3.97 20.75
CA ILE A 386 13.96 4.77 19.63
C ILE A 386 13.56 6.23 19.80
N ILE A 387 12.28 6.51 20.05
CA ILE A 387 11.77 7.89 20.25
C ILE A 387 12.48 8.57 21.44
N LYS A 388 12.60 7.86 22.58
CA LYS A 388 13.33 8.37 23.75
C LYS A 388 14.75 8.75 23.37
N ARG A 389 15.47 7.90 22.65
CA ARG A 389 16.86 8.14 22.25
C ARG A 389 16.98 9.31 21.26
N ILE A 390 16.07 9.45 20.31
CA ILE A 390 15.99 10.60 19.41
C ILE A 390 15.90 11.91 20.21
N VAL A 391 15.08 11.93 21.26
CA VAL A 391 14.86 13.16 22.07
C VAL A 391 16.02 13.43 23.03
N THR A 392 16.58 12.38 23.69
CA THR A 392 17.56 12.55 24.78
C THR A 392 19.01 12.55 24.32
N ALA A 393 19.33 11.97 23.17
CA ALA A 393 20.68 11.80 22.63
C ALA A 393 20.92 12.57 21.32
N ALA A 394 20.12 13.59 21.03
CA ALA A 394 20.20 14.35 19.77
C ALA A 394 21.51 15.19 19.63
N GLY A 395 22.18 15.51 20.71
CA GLY A 395 23.30 16.47 20.72
C GLY A 395 24.70 15.87 20.55
N ALA A 396 24.86 14.57 20.40
CA ALA A 396 26.16 13.93 20.59
C ALA A 396 27.06 13.82 19.35
N CYS A 397 26.59 14.02 18.14
CA CYS A 397 27.38 13.71 16.92
C CYS A 397 27.10 14.69 15.75
N PHE A 398 27.93 15.75 15.65
CA PHE A 398 28.19 16.41 14.38
C PHE A 398 29.71 16.34 14.12
N PRO A 399 30.17 15.99 12.91
CA PRO A 399 29.39 15.73 11.68
C PRO A 399 28.68 14.37 11.69
N LEU A 400 27.46 14.32 11.09
CA LEU A 400 26.67 13.12 10.91
C LEU A 400 27.35 12.20 9.88
N ASP A 401 27.89 11.07 10.32
CA ASP A 401 28.45 10.06 9.44
C ASP A 401 27.42 8.94 9.17
N LEU A 402 26.76 9.02 8.02
CA LEU A 402 25.76 8.06 7.59
C LEU A 402 26.36 6.77 7.02
N THR A 403 27.67 6.67 6.84
CA THR A 403 28.33 5.43 6.35
C THR A 403 28.23 4.32 7.38
N HIS A 404 28.13 4.63 8.67
CA HIS A 404 27.86 3.67 9.75
C HIS A 404 26.52 2.93 9.58
N LEU A 405 25.60 3.48 8.79
CA LEU A 405 24.31 2.85 8.48
C LEU A 405 24.40 1.85 7.32
N GLY A 406 25.60 1.50 6.86
CA GLY A 406 25.85 0.37 5.95
C GLY A 406 25.92 0.73 4.46
N LEU A 407 25.85 2.00 4.07
CA LEU A 407 26.08 2.44 2.70
C LEU A 407 27.41 3.20 2.55
N THR A 408 28.04 3.05 1.37
CA THR A 408 29.23 3.85 1.03
C THR A 408 28.84 5.30 0.74
N GLU A 409 29.80 6.24 0.85
CA GLU A 409 29.58 7.65 0.50
C GLU A 409 28.98 7.83 -0.90
N ARG A 410 29.49 7.08 -1.89
CA ARG A 410 28.98 7.12 -3.28
C ARG A 410 27.51 6.68 -3.35
N ALA A 411 27.17 5.60 -2.66
CA ALA A 411 25.78 5.12 -2.61
C ALA A 411 24.86 6.13 -1.92
N LEU A 412 25.31 6.79 -0.87
CA LEU A 412 24.57 7.87 -0.19
C LEU A 412 24.37 9.08 -1.10
N GLN A 413 25.38 9.49 -1.88
CA GLN A 413 25.26 10.60 -2.84
C GLN A 413 24.25 10.27 -3.95
N VAL A 414 24.33 9.07 -4.55
CA VAL A 414 23.36 8.62 -5.56
C VAL A 414 21.96 8.56 -4.98
N LEU A 415 21.80 8.01 -3.79
CA LEU A 415 20.51 7.93 -3.10
C LEU A 415 19.94 9.32 -2.84
N ALA A 416 20.75 10.27 -2.35
CA ALA A 416 20.33 11.65 -2.11
C ALA A 416 19.85 12.35 -3.40
N VAL A 417 20.62 12.25 -4.49
CA VAL A 417 20.24 12.81 -5.81
C VAL A 417 18.94 12.17 -6.31
N SER A 418 18.81 10.86 -6.16
CA SER A 418 17.61 10.12 -6.60
C SER A 418 16.37 10.49 -5.78
N LEU A 419 16.52 10.70 -4.45
CA LEU A 419 15.44 11.16 -3.58
C LEU A 419 15.03 12.60 -3.90
N ILE A 420 15.99 13.49 -4.19
CA ILE A 420 15.69 14.85 -4.67
C ILE A 420 14.87 14.76 -5.98
N GLY A 421 15.29 13.90 -6.91
CA GLY A 421 14.55 13.63 -8.14
C GLY A 421 13.11 13.16 -7.88
N LEU A 422 12.90 12.24 -6.95
CA LEU A 422 11.57 11.77 -6.55
C LEU A 422 10.71 12.92 -6.00
N VAL A 423 11.25 13.70 -5.06
CA VAL A 423 10.53 14.84 -4.44
C VAL A 423 10.17 15.88 -5.50
N LEU A 424 11.09 16.19 -6.41
CA LEU A 424 10.83 17.12 -7.52
C LEU A 424 9.73 16.59 -8.46
N THR A 425 9.73 15.30 -8.79
CA THR A 425 8.67 14.71 -9.62
C THR A 425 7.31 14.72 -8.92
N ASP A 426 7.26 14.49 -7.61
CA ASP A 426 6.05 14.57 -6.81
C ASP A 426 5.51 16.02 -6.74
N ILE A 427 6.39 17.02 -6.50
CA ILE A 427 6.01 18.44 -6.48
C ILE A 427 5.52 18.89 -7.87
N ILE A 428 6.26 18.53 -8.92
CA ILE A 428 5.91 18.90 -10.30
C ILE A 428 4.61 18.21 -10.72
N GLY A 429 4.46 16.93 -10.40
CA GLY A 429 3.25 16.16 -10.72
C GLY A 429 2.01 16.66 -9.99
N ASP A 430 2.15 17.16 -8.77
CA ASP A 430 1.06 17.70 -7.97
C ASP A 430 0.63 19.14 -8.40
N ARG A 431 1.59 19.97 -8.80
CA ARG A 431 1.36 21.39 -9.07
C ARG A 431 1.35 21.79 -10.55
N PHE A 432 2.10 21.05 -11.39
CA PHE A 432 2.30 21.43 -12.79
C PHE A 432 2.14 20.23 -13.72
N PRO A 433 1.42 20.33 -14.83
CA PRO A 433 1.34 19.29 -15.85
C PRO A 433 2.64 19.16 -16.67
N LEU A 434 3.76 19.69 -16.15
CA LEU A 434 5.05 19.75 -16.84
C LEU A 434 5.59 18.37 -17.19
N ARG A 435 5.45 17.39 -16.26
CA ARG A 435 5.84 16.00 -16.49
C ARG A 435 5.15 15.42 -17.72
N LYS A 436 3.84 15.62 -17.85
CA LYS A 436 3.06 15.16 -19.00
C LYS A 436 3.60 15.79 -20.28
N LYS A 437 3.83 17.11 -20.28
CA LYS A 437 4.36 17.85 -21.44
C LYS A 437 5.78 17.43 -21.83
N LEU A 438 6.67 17.19 -20.87
CA LEU A 438 8.04 16.71 -21.12
C LEU A 438 8.04 15.30 -21.72
N LEU A 439 7.19 14.40 -21.22
CA LEU A 439 7.11 13.02 -21.71
C LEU A 439 6.26 12.87 -23.00
N GLU A 440 5.59 13.91 -23.46
CA GLU A 440 4.95 13.96 -24.78
C GLU A 440 6.01 13.97 -25.90
N THR A 441 7.18 14.57 -25.66
CA THR A 441 8.28 14.57 -26.63
C THR A 441 8.95 13.20 -26.68
N VAL A 442 8.82 12.51 -27.80
CA VAL A 442 9.23 11.10 -27.97
C VAL A 442 10.69 10.86 -27.59
N TRP A 443 11.61 11.66 -28.13
CA TRP A 443 13.05 11.51 -27.87
C TRP A 443 13.42 11.76 -26.42
N LEU A 444 12.83 12.79 -25.80
CA LEU A 444 13.08 13.12 -24.40
C LEU A 444 12.59 12.00 -23.48
N ARG A 445 11.42 11.44 -23.77
CA ARG A 445 10.87 10.32 -23.03
C ARG A 445 11.79 9.10 -23.07
N TYR A 446 12.23 8.67 -24.25
CA TYR A 446 13.13 7.53 -24.36
C TYR A 446 14.49 7.81 -23.71
N ALA A 447 15.04 9.02 -23.85
CA ALA A 447 16.27 9.42 -23.18
C ALA A 447 16.14 9.30 -21.65
N VAL A 448 15.03 9.80 -21.07
CA VAL A 448 14.75 9.68 -19.63
C VAL A 448 14.63 8.21 -19.21
N TRP A 449 13.92 7.37 -19.97
CA TRP A 449 13.80 5.95 -19.65
C TRP A 449 15.14 5.22 -19.67
N VAL A 450 15.95 5.47 -20.69
CA VAL A 450 17.29 4.87 -20.82
C VAL A 450 18.19 5.31 -19.66
N ILE A 451 18.19 6.62 -19.32
CA ILE A 451 18.97 7.15 -18.20
C ILE A 451 18.52 6.51 -16.88
N LEU A 452 17.22 6.45 -16.61
CA LEU A 452 16.68 5.86 -15.38
C LEU A 452 17.04 4.37 -15.26
N LEU A 453 16.91 3.60 -16.34
CA LEU A 453 17.30 2.19 -16.36
C LEU A 453 18.81 2.01 -16.21
N ALA A 454 19.63 2.83 -16.89
CA ALA A 454 21.07 2.77 -16.77
C ALA A 454 21.56 3.11 -15.34
N VAL A 455 21.02 4.16 -14.73
CA VAL A 455 21.32 4.52 -13.33
C VAL A 455 20.87 3.41 -12.38
N THR A 456 19.70 2.84 -12.60
CA THR A 456 19.22 1.72 -11.78
C THR A 456 20.08 0.48 -11.96
N ALA A 457 20.54 0.20 -13.19
CA ALA A 457 21.43 -0.92 -13.48
C ALA A 457 22.85 -0.75 -12.90
N VAL A 458 23.32 0.47 -12.71
CA VAL A 458 24.68 0.73 -12.15
C VAL A 458 24.65 0.90 -10.63
N CYS A 459 23.61 1.56 -10.10
CA CYS A 459 23.55 2.03 -8.72
C CYS A 459 22.49 1.34 -7.87
N GLY A 460 21.70 0.45 -8.46
CA GLY A 460 20.65 -0.30 -7.73
C GLY A 460 21.23 -1.32 -6.75
N ALA A 461 20.46 -1.65 -5.73
CA ALA A 461 20.82 -2.66 -4.75
C ALA A 461 20.48 -4.06 -5.29
N TYR A 462 21.46 -4.77 -5.83
CA TYR A 462 21.37 -6.17 -6.31
C TYR A 462 22.77 -6.80 -6.48
N GLY A 463 22.83 -8.06 -6.84
CA GLY A 463 24.08 -8.77 -7.15
C GLY A 463 24.44 -9.86 -6.12
N THR A 464 25.66 -10.41 -6.23
CA THR A 464 26.16 -11.46 -5.34
C THR A 464 26.33 -10.92 -3.93
N GLY A 465 25.68 -11.57 -2.96
CA GLY A 465 25.71 -11.14 -1.54
C GLY A 465 24.59 -10.18 -1.13
N PHE A 466 23.82 -9.64 -2.07
CA PHE A 466 22.61 -8.88 -1.75
C PHE A 466 21.43 -9.85 -1.53
N ASN A 467 20.83 -9.78 -0.35
CA ASN A 467 19.58 -10.49 -0.08
C ASN A 467 18.41 -9.58 -0.51
N PRO A 468 17.68 -9.89 -1.60
CA PRO A 468 16.60 -9.05 -2.07
C PRO A 468 15.57 -8.84 -0.97
N GLN A 469 15.33 -7.58 -0.63
CA GLN A 469 14.28 -7.27 0.34
C GLN A 469 12.92 -7.58 -0.28
N GLU A 470 12.12 -8.41 0.40
CA GLU A 470 10.73 -8.57 0.03
C GLU A 470 10.02 -7.22 0.12
N PHE A 471 9.00 -7.04 -0.70
CA PHE A 471 8.15 -5.85 -0.53
C PHE A 471 7.60 -5.81 0.89
N VAL A 472 7.63 -4.62 1.51
CA VAL A 472 7.23 -4.44 2.92
C VAL A 472 5.86 -5.07 3.20
N TYR A 473 4.94 -5.00 2.25
CA TYR A 473 3.60 -5.58 2.38
C TYR A 473 3.51 -7.10 2.24
N PHE A 474 4.58 -7.80 1.94
CA PHE A 474 4.62 -9.28 1.98
C PHE A 474 5.03 -9.81 3.35
N GLN A 475 5.51 -8.94 4.23
CA GLN A 475 5.98 -9.30 5.56
C GLN A 475 4.85 -9.31 6.62
N PHE A 476 3.62 -8.93 6.24
CA PHE A 476 2.48 -8.77 7.18
C PHE A 476 1.30 -9.70 6.90
#